data_894f3470f6c2b29618776eaa38aca211
#
_entry.id   894f3470f6c2b29618776eaa38aca211
#
_cell.length_a   1.000
_cell.length_b   1.000
_cell.length_c   1.000
_cell.angle_alpha   90.00
_cell.angle_beta   90.00
_cell.angle_gamma   90.00
#
_symmetry.space_group_name_H-M   'P 1'
#
loop_
_entity.id
_entity.type
_entity.pdbx_description
1 polymer ?
#
loop_
_entity_poly.entity_id
_entity_poly.type
_entity_poly.pdbx_seq_one_letter_code
_entity_poly.pdbx_strand_id
1 'polypeptide(L)'
;LFDLTSEDCCLSDKIIKTANATLPEGFKLLQFQRRETRESLSSLVKGAFFSVRFKDELAFEDINKYNVKWEELLNGTEPILYRDDKKGHSKEKDLRLLISDLKINLNDKKMTFVIKYLEQGSINPIRFLKIFFREVVDFTTIRREAFLFE
;
A
#
# COMPACT_ATOMS: atom_id res chain seq x y z
N LEU A 1 -0.04 3.98 -12.25
CA LEU A 1 0.30 5.40 -12.35
C LEU A 1 1.54 5.50 -13.23
N PHE A 2 1.47 6.26 -14.30
CA PHE A 2 2.56 6.46 -15.25
C PHE A 2 2.89 7.94 -15.33
N ASP A 3 4.19 8.26 -15.38
CA ASP A 3 4.70 9.59 -15.64
C ASP A 3 5.00 9.72 -17.14
N LEU A 4 4.37 10.68 -17.79
CA LEU A 4 4.63 11.02 -19.18
C LEU A 4 5.17 12.45 -19.20
N THR A 5 6.37 12.63 -19.75
CA THR A 5 6.94 13.96 -20.00
C THR A 5 6.60 14.39 -21.41
N SER A 6 5.91 15.50 -21.56
CA SER A 6 5.62 16.12 -22.84
C SER A 6 5.96 17.59 -22.81
N GLU A 7 6.63 18.08 -23.84
CA GLU A 7 7.02 19.49 -23.97
C GLU A 7 5.88 20.38 -24.47
N ASP A 8 4.79 19.79 -25.02
CA ASP A 8 3.69 20.54 -25.62
C ASP A 8 2.43 20.62 -24.76
N CYS A 9 1.99 21.84 -24.58
CA CYS A 9 0.95 22.29 -23.67
C CYS A 9 -0.46 22.26 -24.28
N CYS A 10 -0.77 21.47 -25.28
CA CYS A 10 -2.08 21.50 -25.87
C CYS A 10 -2.84 20.18 -25.73
N LEU A 11 -3.98 20.25 -25.05
CA LEU A 11 -5.12 19.36 -25.23
C LEU A 11 -5.10 18.05 -24.44
N SER A 12 -5.30 18.15 -23.13
CA SER A 12 -5.55 16.96 -22.31
C SER A 12 -6.58 16.01 -22.92
N ASP A 13 -7.68 16.54 -23.45
CA ASP A 13 -8.74 15.73 -24.08
C ASP A 13 -8.31 15.06 -25.39
N LYS A 14 -7.51 15.74 -26.20
CA LYS A 14 -6.98 15.18 -27.44
C LYS A 14 -5.97 14.06 -27.15
N ILE A 15 -5.12 14.26 -26.15
CA ILE A 15 -4.16 13.24 -25.70
C ILE A 15 -4.92 12.02 -25.17
N ILE A 16 -5.93 12.21 -24.31
CA ILE A 16 -6.76 11.14 -23.77
C ILE A 16 -7.46 10.37 -24.91
N LYS A 17 -8.05 11.08 -25.87
CA LYS A 17 -8.76 10.45 -26.99
C LYS A 17 -7.81 9.66 -27.90
N THR A 18 -6.65 10.24 -28.22
CA THR A 18 -5.64 9.56 -29.06
C THR A 18 -5.03 8.35 -28.35
N ALA A 19 -4.68 8.49 -27.08
CA ALA A 19 -4.17 7.39 -26.29
C ALA A 19 -5.18 6.24 -26.18
N ASN A 20 -6.44 6.54 -25.89
CA ASN A 20 -7.48 5.53 -25.77
C ASN A 20 -7.82 4.82 -27.10
N ALA A 21 -7.53 5.44 -28.24
CA ALA A 21 -7.69 4.81 -29.54
C ALA A 21 -6.59 3.75 -29.83
N THR A 22 -5.47 3.81 -29.13
CA THR A 22 -4.31 2.92 -29.32
C THR A 22 -4.08 1.93 -28.18
N LEU A 23 -4.76 2.13 -27.04
CA LEU A 23 -4.64 1.24 -25.90
C LEU A 23 -5.31 -0.12 -26.17
N PRO A 24 -4.74 -1.23 -25.68
CA PRO A 24 -5.36 -2.53 -25.74
C PRO A 24 -6.73 -2.57 -25.06
N GLU A 25 -7.57 -3.52 -25.48
CA GLU A 25 -8.88 -3.74 -24.86
C GLU A 25 -8.75 -3.95 -23.33
N GLY A 26 -9.63 -3.34 -22.57
CA GLY A 26 -9.60 -3.36 -21.09
C GLY A 26 -8.75 -2.26 -20.45
N PHE A 27 -7.99 -1.49 -21.23
CA PHE A 27 -7.23 -0.34 -20.74
C PHE A 27 -7.88 0.96 -21.15
N LYS A 28 -7.96 1.91 -20.23
CA LYS A 28 -8.50 3.24 -20.49
C LYS A 28 -7.74 4.30 -19.73
N LEU A 29 -7.24 5.31 -20.45
CA LEU A 29 -6.72 6.53 -19.83
C LEU A 29 -7.90 7.40 -19.41
N LEU A 30 -8.08 7.60 -18.11
CA LEU A 30 -9.22 8.36 -17.56
C LEU A 30 -8.92 9.85 -17.46
N GLN A 31 -7.69 10.19 -17.13
CA GLN A 31 -7.29 11.56 -16.91
C GLN A 31 -5.83 11.76 -17.30
N PHE A 32 -5.53 12.91 -17.86
CA PHE A 32 -4.20 13.40 -18.13
C PHE A 32 -4.07 14.81 -17.56
N GLN A 33 -3.05 15.04 -16.75
CA GLN A 33 -2.80 16.35 -16.15
C GLN A 33 -1.31 16.68 -16.26
N ARG A 34 -1.00 17.87 -16.75
CA ARG A 34 0.36 18.40 -16.77
C ARG A 34 0.79 18.76 -15.36
N ARG A 35 2.02 18.45 -15.03
CA ARG A 35 2.68 18.95 -13.81
C ARG A 35 3.72 20.00 -14.17
N GLU A 36 3.83 21.01 -13.33
CA GLU A 36 4.81 22.07 -13.47
C GLU A 36 6.17 21.71 -12.83
N THR A 37 6.21 20.63 -12.03
CA THR A 37 7.43 20.18 -11.36
C THR A 37 8.13 19.09 -12.14
N ARG A 38 9.48 19.08 -12.07
CA ARG A 38 10.32 18.03 -12.69
C ARG A 38 10.41 16.75 -11.88
N GLU A 39 9.86 16.73 -10.68
CA GLU A 39 9.87 15.53 -9.82
C GLU A 39 8.92 14.47 -10.36
N SER A 40 9.35 13.21 -10.32
CA SER A 40 8.49 12.10 -10.73
C SER A 40 7.34 11.91 -9.73
N LEU A 41 6.17 11.44 -10.19
CA LEU A 41 5.06 11.10 -9.30
C LEU A 41 5.47 10.06 -8.26
N SER A 42 6.33 9.12 -8.64
CA SER A 42 6.81 8.07 -7.74
C SER A 42 7.66 8.61 -6.58
N SER A 43 8.38 9.73 -6.77
CA SER A 43 9.17 10.35 -5.69
C SER A 43 8.30 11.07 -4.65
N LEU A 44 7.09 11.48 -5.04
CA LEU A 44 6.13 12.15 -4.16
C LEU A 44 5.23 11.17 -3.40
N VAL A 45 5.19 9.90 -3.80
CA VAL A 45 4.39 8.92 -3.08
C VAL A 45 5.09 8.54 -1.78
N LYS A 46 4.49 8.92 -0.66
CA LYS A 46 5.00 8.65 0.70
C LYS A 46 4.42 7.40 1.33
N GLY A 47 3.43 6.80 0.69
CA GLY A 47 2.80 5.57 1.17
C GLY A 47 1.61 5.15 0.34
N ALA A 48 0.95 4.12 0.79
CA ALA A 48 -0.30 3.66 0.22
C ALA A 48 -1.24 3.10 1.28
N PHE A 49 -2.52 3.33 1.08
CA PHE A 49 -3.60 2.80 1.90
C PHE A 49 -4.08 1.47 1.34
N PHE A 50 -4.13 0.47 2.18
CA PHE A 50 -4.56 -0.88 1.83
C PHE A 50 -5.80 -1.29 2.58
N SER A 51 -6.64 -2.09 1.92
CA SER A 51 -7.71 -2.83 2.54
C SER A 51 -7.56 -4.32 2.25
N VAL A 52 -7.91 -5.11 3.25
CA VAL A 52 -7.87 -6.57 3.22
C VAL A 52 -9.20 -7.10 3.66
N ARG A 53 -9.78 -8.03 2.90
CA ARG A 53 -10.95 -8.80 3.32
C ARG A 53 -10.53 -10.20 3.68
N PHE A 54 -11.00 -10.67 4.82
CA PHE A 54 -10.78 -12.03 5.30
C PHE A 54 -11.88 -12.97 4.79
N LYS A 55 -11.53 -14.24 4.64
CA LYS A 55 -12.52 -15.31 4.49
C LYS A 55 -13.28 -15.51 5.82
N ASP A 56 -14.44 -16.12 5.73
CA ASP A 56 -15.39 -16.23 6.85
C ASP A 56 -14.91 -16.99 8.10
N GLU A 57 -13.83 -17.76 7.97
CA GLU A 57 -13.38 -18.75 8.96
C GLU A 57 -12.46 -18.18 10.07
N LEU A 58 -12.09 -16.90 10.01
CA LEU A 58 -11.34 -16.28 11.10
C LEU A 58 -12.28 -16.11 12.30
N ALA A 59 -12.01 -16.84 13.37
CA ALA A 59 -12.71 -16.68 14.63
C ALA A 59 -12.59 -15.23 15.10
N PHE A 60 -13.73 -14.53 15.17
CA PHE A 60 -13.80 -13.10 15.49
C PHE A 60 -13.16 -12.75 16.85
N GLU A 61 -13.09 -13.69 17.77
CA GLU A 61 -12.42 -13.53 19.08
C GLU A 61 -10.93 -13.24 18.93
N ASP A 62 -10.27 -13.83 17.93
CA ASP A 62 -8.85 -13.61 17.70
C ASP A 62 -8.53 -12.21 17.16
N ILE A 63 -9.44 -11.60 16.44
CA ILE A 63 -9.19 -10.29 15.80
C ILE A 63 -9.08 -9.15 16.83
N ASN A 64 -9.93 -9.16 17.86
CA ASN A 64 -9.80 -8.18 18.95
C ASN A 64 -8.46 -8.31 19.67
N LYS A 65 -8.01 -9.54 19.90
CA LYS A 65 -6.70 -9.83 20.46
C LYS A 65 -5.57 -9.25 19.61
N TYR A 66 -5.70 -9.27 18.28
CA TYR A 66 -4.70 -8.68 17.37
C TYR A 66 -4.71 -7.15 17.41
N ASN A 67 -5.86 -6.48 17.56
CA ASN A 67 -5.91 -5.03 17.71
C ASN A 67 -5.20 -4.58 18.99
N VAL A 68 -5.53 -5.19 20.13
CA VAL A 68 -4.88 -4.88 21.40
C VAL A 68 -3.37 -5.11 21.29
N LYS A 69 -2.98 -6.26 20.77
CA LYS A 69 -1.57 -6.59 20.58
C LYS A 69 -0.83 -5.61 19.69
N TRP A 70 -1.48 -5.11 18.63
CA TRP A 70 -0.86 -4.12 17.74
C TRP A 70 -0.69 -2.77 18.44
N GLU A 71 -1.68 -2.32 19.19
CA GLU A 71 -1.57 -1.10 19.98
C GLU A 71 -0.46 -1.21 21.04
N GLU A 72 -0.37 -2.33 21.73
CA GLU A 72 0.72 -2.61 22.68
C GLU A 72 2.10 -2.59 21.99
N LEU A 73 2.20 -3.18 20.80
CA LEU A 73 3.43 -3.20 20.02
C LEU A 73 3.82 -1.80 19.52
N LEU A 74 2.85 -0.98 19.08
CA LEU A 74 3.11 0.40 18.65
C LEU A 74 3.57 1.30 19.78
N ASN A 75 3.00 1.12 20.96
CA ASN A 75 3.32 1.88 22.17
C ASN A 75 4.55 1.34 22.92
N GLY A 76 5.02 0.16 22.54
CA GLY A 76 6.18 -0.49 23.14
C GLY A 76 7.50 0.23 22.83
N THR A 77 8.48 0.06 23.71
CA THR A 77 9.83 0.62 23.53
C THR A 77 10.68 -0.21 22.57
N GLU A 78 10.40 -1.49 22.44
CA GLU A 78 11.17 -2.41 21.61
C GLU A 78 10.73 -2.37 20.14
N PRO A 79 11.67 -2.34 19.19
CA PRO A 79 11.35 -2.36 17.77
C PRO A 79 10.77 -3.70 17.33
N ILE A 80 9.81 -3.68 16.41
CA ILE A 80 9.29 -4.89 15.76
C ILE A 80 10.11 -5.11 14.49
N LEU A 81 11.21 -5.83 14.63
CA LEU A 81 12.13 -6.06 13.52
C LEU A 81 11.60 -7.13 12.56
N TYR A 82 11.67 -6.85 11.29
CA TYR A 82 11.54 -7.87 10.26
C TYR A 82 12.77 -7.86 9.34
N ARG A 83 13.15 -9.04 8.88
CA ARG A 83 14.29 -9.22 8.01
C ARG A 83 13.87 -9.19 6.55
N ASP A 84 14.46 -8.28 5.79
CA ASP A 84 14.24 -8.16 4.34
C ASP A 84 15.46 -8.70 3.60
N ASP A 85 15.39 -9.98 3.21
CA ASP A 85 16.46 -10.65 2.49
C ASP A 85 16.29 -10.45 0.98
N LYS A 86 16.93 -9.43 0.44
CA LYS A 86 16.98 -9.17 -1.00
C LYS A 86 18.40 -9.29 -1.52
N LYS A 87 18.59 -10.12 -2.55
CA LYS A 87 19.87 -10.23 -3.31
C LYS A 87 21.09 -10.44 -2.43
N GLY A 88 21.00 -11.28 -1.40
CA GLY A 88 22.13 -11.58 -0.50
C GLY A 88 22.43 -10.52 0.56
N HIS A 89 21.68 -9.43 0.59
CA HIS A 89 21.76 -8.41 1.65
C HIS A 89 20.55 -8.55 2.58
N SER A 90 20.82 -8.78 3.85
CA SER A 90 19.80 -8.79 4.90
C SER A 90 19.76 -7.43 5.57
N LYS A 91 18.58 -6.79 5.55
CA LYS A 91 18.33 -5.55 6.30
C LYS A 91 17.22 -5.77 7.29
N GLU A 92 17.45 -5.39 8.52
CA GLU A 92 16.41 -5.34 9.53
C GLU A 92 15.68 -4.00 9.48
N LYS A 93 14.36 -4.05 9.54
CA LYS A 93 13.50 -2.87 9.50
C LYS A 93 12.47 -2.94 10.61
N ASP A 94 12.21 -1.81 11.24
CA ASP A 94 11.17 -1.70 12.25
C ASP A 94 9.80 -1.49 11.58
N LEU A 95 8.88 -2.40 11.80
CA LEU A 95 7.52 -2.35 11.25
C LEU A 95 6.72 -1.15 11.76
N ARG A 96 7.00 -0.66 12.97
CA ARG A 96 6.32 0.50 13.55
C ARG A 96 6.55 1.77 12.74
N LEU A 97 7.71 1.89 12.09
CA LEU A 97 8.02 3.01 11.22
C LEU A 97 7.33 2.90 9.85
N LEU A 98 7.05 1.68 9.42
CA LEU A 98 6.53 1.38 8.08
C LEU A 98 5.01 1.29 8.01
N ILE A 99 4.34 1.01 9.13
CA ILE A 99 2.89 0.79 9.19
C ILE A 99 2.25 1.85 10.07
N SER A 100 1.13 2.40 9.62
CA SER A 100 0.27 3.28 10.42
C SER A 100 -1.20 3.02 10.11
N ASP A 101 -2.10 3.64 10.91
CA ASP A 101 -3.55 3.63 10.72
C ASP A 101 -4.16 2.25 10.56
N LEU A 102 -3.59 1.28 11.28
CA LEU A 102 -4.11 -0.09 11.28
C LEU A 102 -5.42 -0.14 12.04
N LYS A 103 -6.47 -0.61 11.36
CA LYS A 103 -7.81 -0.78 11.92
C LYS A 103 -8.39 -2.11 11.43
N ILE A 104 -8.99 -2.84 12.35
CA ILE A 104 -9.73 -4.07 12.03
C ILE A 104 -11.20 -3.82 12.35
N ASN A 105 -12.04 -3.93 11.32
CA ASN A 105 -13.49 -3.85 11.47
C ASN A 105 -14.07 -5.26 11.40
N LEU A 106 -14.60 -5.72 12.52
CA LEU A 106 -15.15 -7.05 12.65
C LEU A 106 -16.44 -7.24 11.86
N ASN A 107 -17.30 -6.22 11.84
CA ASN A 107 -18.58 -6.29 11.15
C ASN A 107 -18.40 -6.44 9.64
N ASP A 108 -17.42 -5.77 9.08
CA ASP A 108 -17.13 -5.79 7.64
C ASP A 108 -16.12 -6.88 7.25
N LYS A 109 -15.58 -7.63 8.22
CA LYS A 109 -14.49 -8.60 8.02
C LYS A 109 -13.33 -7.97 7.23
N LYS A 110 -13.02 -6.73 7.56
CA LYS A 110 -12.09 -5.88 6.83
C LYS A 110 -11.01 -5.32 7.76
N MET A 111 -9.78 -5.40 7.28
CA MET A 111 -8.65 -4.71 7.88
C MET A 111 -8.18 -3.60 6.95
N THR A 112 -7.80 -2.47 7.51
CA THR A 112 -7.20 -1.38 6.76
C THR A 112 -5.91 -0.93 7.43
N PHE A 113 -4.94 -0.50 6.64
CA PHE A 113 -3.66 0.01 7.12
C PHE A 113 -2.97 0.84 6.05
N VAL A 114 -2.03 1.67 6.49
CA VAL A 114 -1.14 2.43 5.62
C VAL A 114 0.24 1.80 5.65
N ILE A 115 0.84 1.60 4.48
CA ILE A 115 2.27 1.30 4.34
C ILE A 115 2.98 2.58 3.93
N LYS A 116 3.93 3.03 4.74
CA LYS A 116 4.79 4.17 4.44
C LYS A 116 5.94 3.75 3.53
N TYR A 117 6.28 4.62 2.59
CA TYR A 117 7.43 4.46 1.69
C TYR A 117 8.54 5.39 2.16
N LEU A 118 9.46 4.83 2.92
CA LEU A 118 10.60 5.55 3.47
C LEU A 118 11.83 5.36 2.57
N GLU A 119 12.84 6.20 2.73
CA GLU A 119 14.13 6.06 2.02
C GLU A 119 14.77 4.68 2.21
N GLN A 120 14.66 4.14 3.42
CA GLN A 120 15.10 2.79 3.76
C GLN A 120 14.23 1.69 3.14
N GLY A 121 13.18 2.05 2.41
CA GLY A 121 12.26 1.16 1.71
C GLY A 121 10.90 1.03 2.40
N SER A 122 10.14 0.05 1.93
CA SER A 122 8.79 -0.27 2.41
C SER A 122 8.66 -1.77 2.64
N ILE A 123 7.50 -2.24 3.04
CA ILE A 123 7.18 -3.66 3.16
C ILE A 123 6.09 -4.05 2.16
N ASN A 124 6.18 -5.27 1.63
CA ASN A 124 5.09 -5.83 0.83
C ASN A 124 3.88 -6.13 1.74
N PRO A 125 2.63 -5.74 1.36
CA PRO A 125 1.45 -5.94 2.19
C PRO A 125 1.20 -7.41 2.56
N ILE A 126 1.43 -8.36 1.66
CA ILE A 126 1.29 -9.80 1.96
C ILE A 126 2.30 -10.21 3.03
N ARG A 127 3.54 -9.73 2.93
CA ARG A 127 4.59 -10.04 3.91
C ARG A 127 4.26 -9.43 5.27
N PHE A 128 3.76 -8.20 5.29
CA PHE A 128 3.28 -7.59 6.53
C PHE A 128 2.19 -8.44 7.20
N LEU A 129 1.17 -8.86 6.46
CA LEU A 129 0.09 -9.67 6.99
C LEU A 129 0.58 -11.02 7.56
N LYS A 130 1.51 -11.68 6.86
CA LYS A 130 2.13 -12.93 7.36
C LYS A 130 2.88 -12.73 8.69
N ILE A 131 3.59 -11.63 8.84
CA ILE A 131 4.30 -11.29 10.08
C ILE A 131 3.30 -10.94 11.19
N PHE A 132 2.29 -10.15 10.86
CA PHE A 132 1.30 -9.68 11.81
C PHE A 132 0.47 -10.82 12.41
N PHE A 133 -0.04 -11.71 11.58
CA PHE A 133 -0.87 -12.82 12.03
C PHE A 133 -0.05 -14.04 12.50
N ARG A 134 1.24 -14.13 12.19
CA ARG A 134 2.13 -15.28 12.49
C ARG A 134 1.68 -16.63 11.95
N GLU A 135 0.58 -16.68 11.23
CA GLU A 135 -0.05 -17.86 10.65
C GLU A 135 -0.44 -17.59 9.21
N VAL A 136 -0.76 -18.64 8.49
CA VAL A 136 -1.31 -18.54 7.14
C VAL A 136 -2.76 -18.11 7.27
N VAL A 137 -3.00 -16.81 7.27
CA VAL A 137 -4.37 -16.27 7.22
C VAL A 137 -4.79 -16.22 5.77
N ASP A 138 -5.88 -16.91 5.47
CA ASP A 138 -6.52 -16.83 4.17
C ASP A 138 -7.26 -15.50 4.02
N PHE A 139 -6.80 -14.68 3.09
CA PHE A 139 -7.54 -13.48 2.69
C PHE A 139 -8.24 -13.72 1.36
N THR A 140 -9.42 -13.12 1.23
CA THR A 140 -10.13 -13.13 -0.05
C THR A 140 -9.50 -12.12 -1.02
N THR A 141 -9.16 -10.95 -0.51
CA THR A 141 -8.70 -9.84 -1.35
C THR A 141 -7.76 -8.92 -0.56
N ILE A 142 -6.66 -8.53 -1.20
CA ILE A 142 -5.82 -7.41 -0.76
C ILE A 142 -5.91 -6.36 -1.85
N ARG A 143 -6.35 -5.15 -1.50
CA ARG A 143 -6.53 -4.05 -2.44
C ARG A 143 -5.78 -2.81 -1.97
N ARG A 144 -5.06 -2.18 -2.87
CA ARG A 144 -4.55 -0.84 -2.67
C ARG A 144 -5.64 0.15 -3.06
N GLU A 145 -6.13 0.91 -2.09
CA GLU A 145 -7.25 1.84 -2.27
C GLU A 145 -6.78 3.22 -2.73
N ALA A 146 -5.64 3.67 -2.21
CA ALA A 146 -5.10 4.99 -2.53
C ALA A 146 -3.58 5.05 -2.35
N PHE A 147 -2.94 5.99 -3.05
CA PHE A 147 -1.60 6.46 -2.74
C PHE A 147 -1.67 7.69 -1.83
N LEU A 148 -0.68 7.85 -0.96
CA LEU A 148 -0.50 9.02 -0.10
C LEU A 148 0.63 9.87 -0.66
N PHE A 149 0.38 11.14 -0.83
CA PHE A 149 1.33 12.15 -1.30
C PHE A 149 1.64 13.12 -0.15
N GLU A 150 2.79 13.79 -0.24
CA GLU A 150 3.04 15.01 0.55
C GLU A 150 2.20 16.16 0.07
#